data_a532f1cfe1633ca6df58c0f8d11a4980
#
_entry.id   a532f1cfe1633ca6df58c0f8d11a4980
#
_cell.length_a   1.000
_cell.length_b   1.000
_cell.length_c   1.000
_cell.angle_alpha   90.00
_cell.angle_beta   90.00
_cell.angle_gamma   90.00
#
_symmetry.space_group_name_H-M   'P 1'
#
loop_
_entity.id
_entity.type
_entity.pdbx_description
1 polymer ?
#
loop_
_entity_poly.entity_id
_entity_poly.type
_entity_poly.pdbx_seq_one_letter_code
_entity_poly.pdbx_strand_id
1 'polypeptide(L)'
;MSEHTLHYGDISWTMPVADKNLAAVLESNPVSLPVMEPDQAVREALRHPIGSPCLKDIVNPGEKICLLVPDVTRLWQSPAVYVHVMVEELNACGIPDSDILIVTATGTHRAHMGDEQARLLGEDICRRIRVIDHDCRDTAHLVHVGDTSRGTPVWFNSYAMACDKIIITCGVVYHFLAGFGGDLFEHGTLTSDNNPLVGIPLTDDCCLNIYAAAIRTFL
;
A
#
# COMPACT_ATOMS: atom_id res chain seq x y z
N MET A 1 -13.91 34.36 18.93
CA MET A 1 -12.67 33.51 18.94
C MET A 1 -13.14 32.09 19.12
N SER A 2 -12.86 31.23 18.15
CA SER A 2 -13.16 29.81 18.21
C SER A 2 -11.91 29.06 18.69
N GLU A 3 -12.10 28.01 19.48
CA GLU A 3 -11.01 27.13 19.91
C GLU A 3 -10.97 25.87 19.01
N HIS A 4 -9.79 25.55 18.50
CA HIS A 4 -9.56 24.38 17.66
C HIS A 4 -8.48 23.51 18.30
N THR A 5 -8.79 22.24 18.50
CA THR A 5 -7.82 21.28 19.06
C THR A 5 -7.13 20.53 17.93
N LEU A 6 -5.81 20.56 17.94
CA LEU A 6 -4.94 19.83 17.04
C LEU A 6 -4.27 18.69 17.80
N HIS A 7 -4.24 17.51 17.20
CA HIS A 7 -3.60 16.33 17.77
C HIS A 7 -2.29 16.04 17.04
N TYR A 8 -1.25 15.74 17.80
CA TYR A 8 0.05 15.31 17.29
C TYR A 8 0.57 14.18 18.18
N GLY A 9 0.38 12.93 17.73
CA GLY A 9 0.59 11.75 18.57
C GLY A 9 -0.29 11.83 19.84
N ASP A 10 0.32 11.69 20.98
CA ASP A 10 -0.35 11.75 22.30
C ASP A 10 -0.55 13.19 22.83
N ILE A 11 -0.10 14.19 22.08
CA ILE A 11 -0.18 15.60 22.48
C ILE A 11 -1.39 16.25 21.80
N SER A 12 -2.15 17.01 22.60
CA SER A 12 -3.26 17.84 22.10
C SER A 12 -2.97 19.31 22.39
N TRP A 13 -3.09 20.14 21.37
CA TRP A 13 -2.95 21.59 21.51
C TRP A 13 -4.26 22.28 21.15
N THR A 14 -4.73 23.16 22.03
CA THR A 14 -5.87 24.02 21.74
C THR A 14 -5.37 25.36 21.26
N MET A 15 -5.76 25.76 20.06
CA MET A 15 -5.38 27.02 19.43
C MET A 15 -6.60 27.93 19.30
N PRO A 16 -6.58 29.10 19.92
CA PRO A 16 -7.62 30.11 19.71
C PRO A 16 -7.42 30.78 18.34
N VAL A 17 -8.46 30.78 17.52
CA VAL A 17 -8.46 31.46 16.22
C VAL A 17 -9.50 32.57 16.26
N ALA A 18 -9.13 33.78 15.84
CA ALA A 18 -10.09 34.85 15.71
C ALA A 18 -11.06 34.55 14.56
N ASP A 19 -12.36 34.65 14.78
CA ASP A 19 -13.40 34.27 13.79
C ASP A 19 -13.21 34.95 12.44
N LYS A 20 -12.72 36.18 12.41
CA LYS A 20 -12.37 36.91 11.18
C LYS A 20 -11.22 36.30 10.37
N ASN A 21 -10.41 35.45 11.00
CA ASN A 21 -9.27 34.75 10.39
C ASN A 21 -9.60 33.29 10.03
N LEU A 22 -10.76 32.79 10.45
CA LEU A 22 -11.23 31.45 10.16
C LEU A 22 -12.08 31.44 8.90
N ALA A 23 -11.55 30.92 7.81
CA ALA A 23 -12.28 30.81 6.55
C ALA A 23 -13.24 29.61 6.53
N ALA A 24 -12.77 28.47 7.03
CA ALA A 24 -13.56 27.25 7.14
C ALA A 24 -12.86 26.23 8.09
N VAL A 25 -13.64 25.31 8.62
CA VAL A 25 -13.16 24.06 9.23
C VAL A 25 -13.50 22.94 8.24
N LEU A 26 -12.49 22.26 7.71
CA LEU A 26 -12.67 21.15 6.79
C LEU A 26 -12.73 19.85 7.58
N GLU A 27 -13.86 19.19 7.50
CA GLU A 27 -14.10 17.90 8.15
C GLU A 27 -14.47 16.87 7.09
N SER A 28 -14.16 15.59 7.37
CA SER A 28 -14.62 14.50 6.53
C SER A 28 -16.14 14.41 6.58
N ASN A 29 -16.77 14.05 5.48
CA ASN A 29 -18.19 13.71 5.52
C ASN A 29 -18.43 12.56 6.49
N PRO A 30 -19.45 12.62 7.34
CA PRO A 30 -19.77 11.53 8.24
C PRO A 30 -20.13 10.28 7.41
N VAL A 31 -19.39 9.21 7.64
CA VAL A 31 -19.66 7.90 7.03
C VAL A 31 -20.24 7.00 8.11
N SER A 32 -21.46 6.51 7.89
CA SER A 32 -22.05 5.48 8.74
C SER A 32 -21.47 4.13 8.31
N LEU A 33 -20.49 3.64 9.06
CA LEU A 33 -19.97 2.29 8.88
C LEU A 33 -20.68 1.32 9.83
N PRO A 34 -20.92 0.07 9.41
CA PRO A 34 -21.38 -0.97 10.32
C PRO A 34 -20.31 -1.16 11.42
N VAL A 35 -20.78 -1.37 12.65
CA VAL A 35 -19.88 -1.76 13.74
C VAL A 35 -19.46 -3.20 13.50
N MET A 36 -18.20 -3.40 13.17
CA MET A 36 -17.63 -4.69 12.84
C MET A 36 -16.18 -4.74 13.33
N GLU A 37 -15.72 -5.89 13.80
CA GLU A 37 -14.32 -6.08 14.14
C GLU A 37 -13.46 -5.96 12.88
N PRO A 38 -12.25 -5.37 12.96
CA PRO A 38 -11.44 -5.07 11.79
C PRO A 38 -11.10 -6.30 10.93
N ASP A 39 -10.77 -7.43 11.53
CA ASP A 39 -10.49 -8.68 10.83
C ASP A 39 -11.72 -9.23 10.11
N GLN A 40 -12.90 -9.13 10.73
CA GLN A 40 -14.15 -9.50 10.12
C GLN A 40 -14.48 -8.61 8.91
N ALA A 41 -14.19 -7.31 9.00
CA ALA A 41 -14.40 -6.38 7.89
C ALA A 41 -13.54 -6.75 6.68
N VAL A 42 -12.28 -7.14 6.91
CA VAL A 42 -11.37 -7.60 5.84
C VAL A 42 -11.89 -8.90 5.22
N ARG A 43 -12.30 -9.89 6.03
CA ARG A 43 -12.85 -11.15 5.52
C ARG A 43 -14.13 -10.94 4.71
N GLU A 44 -14.98 -10.04 5.15
CA GLU A 44 -16.23 -9.72 4.44
C GLU A 44 -15.93 -9.05 3.09
N ALA A 45 -14.96 -8.13 3.04
CA ALA A 45 -14.52 -7.51 1.79
C ALA A 45 -13.94 -8.54 0.80
N LEU A 46 -13.19 -9.53 1.29
CA LEU A 46 -12.66 -10.61 0.45
C LEU A 46 -13.74 -11.58 -0.07
N ARG A 47 -14.84 -11.73 0.66
CA ARG A 47 -16.01 -12.53 0.22
C ARG A 47 -16.89 -11.81 -0.78
N HIS A 48 -16.91 -10.48 -0.72
CA HIS A 48 -17.72 -9.61 -1.57
C HIS A 48 -16.86 -8.58 -2.31
N PRO A 49 -15.95 -9.03 -3.18
CA PRO A 49 -15.04 -8.14 -3.90
C PRO A 49 -15.80 -7.25 -4.89
N ILE A 50 -15.27 -6.06 -5.15
CA ILE A 50 -15.84 -5.11 -6.08
C ILE A 50 -15.24 -5.33 -7.47
N GLY A 51 -16.06 -5.76 -8.43
CA GLY A 51 -15.69 -5.87 -9.84
C GLY A 51 -14.65 -6.96 -10.16
N SER A 52 -14.42 -7.91 -9.24
CA SER A 52 -13.49 -9.02 -9.43
C SER A 52 -14.05 -10.33 -8.88
N PRO A 53 -13.49 -11.50 -9.26
CA PRO A 53 -13.75 -12.76 -8.58
C PRO A 53 -13.24 -12.73 -7.12
N CYS A 54 -13.70 -13.68 -6.30
CA CYS A 54 -13.17 -13.86 -4.95
C CYS A 54 -11.71 -14.35 -4.98
N LEU A 55 -10.96 -14.10 -3.91
CA LEU A 55 -9.55 -14.50 -3.80
C LEU A 55 -9.34 -16.00 -4.15
N LYS A 56 -10.19 -16.88 -3.61
CA LYS A 56 -10.16 -18.33 -3.87
C LYS A 56 -10.33 -18.74 -5.33
N ASP A 57 -10.93 -17.87 -6.14
CA ASP A 57 -11.15 -18.09 -7.58
C ASP A 57 -10.04 -17.48 -8.44
N ILE A 58 -9.10 -16.75 -7.80
CA ILE A 58 -7.98 -16.08 -8.46
C ILE A 58 -6.68 -16.83 -8.22
N VAL A 59 -6.44 -17.37 -7.01
CA VAL A 59 -5.21 -18.04 -6.64
C VAL A 59 -5.34 -19.56 -6.75
N ASN A 60 -4.25 -20.25 -7.09
CA ASN A 60 -4.24 -21.71 -7.22
C ASN A 60 -3.10 -22.32 -6.36
N PRO A 61 -3.30 -23.49 -5.74
CA PRO A 61 -2.23 -24.17 -5.03
C PRO A 61 -0.98 -24.37 -5.91
N GLY A 62 0.19 -24.08 -5.35
CA GLY A 62 1.47 -24.14 -6.04
C GLY A 62 1.91 -22.82 -6.70
N GLU A 63 1.07 -21.80 -6.73
CA GLU A 63 1.46 -20.46 -7.14
C GLU A 63 2.23 -19.75 -6.02
N LYS A 64 3.19 -18.92 -6.41
CA LYS A 64 3.90 -17.99 -5.51
C LYS A 64 3.18 -16.66 -5.49
N ILE A 65 2.89 -16.18 -4.30
CA ILE A 65 2.12 -14.96 -4.09
C ILE A 65 3.00 -13.90 -3.44
N CYS A 66 3.06 -12.71 -4.03
CA CYS A 66 3.66 -11.55 -3.40
C CYS A 66 2.56 -10.67 -2.79
N LEU A 67 2.67 -10.36 -1.50
CA LEU A 67 1.89 -9.31 -0.86
C LEU A 67 2.74 -8.03 -0.85
N LEU A 68 2.29 -7.00 -1.56
CA LEU A 68 2.82 -5.65 -1.40
C LEU A 68 2.10 -4.97 -0.25
N VAL A 69 2.87 -4.48 0.72
CA VAL A 69 2.34 -3.84 1.93
C VAL A 69 2.99 -2.48 2.12
N PRO A 70 2.31 -1.52 2.76
CA PRO A 70 2.90 -0.22 3.07
C PRO A 70 4.10 -0.35 4.01
N ASP A 71 4.88 0.70 4.11
CA ASP A 71 5.95 0.81 5.09
C ASP A 71 5.45 1.33 6.46
N VAL A 72 6.36 1.42 7.43
CA VAL A 72 6.05 1.85 8.80
C VAL A 72 5.41 3.24 8.90
N THR A 73 5.57 4.09 7.90
CA THR A 73 4.92 5.41 7.89
C THR A 73 3.39 5.31 7.76
N ARG A 74 2.87 4.14 7.39
CA ARG A 74 1.45 3.83 7.27
C ARG A 74 0.93 2.91 8.39
N LEU A 75 1.64 2.84 9.50
CA LEU A 75 1.24 2.03 10.66
C LEU A 75 -0.19 2.32 11.14
N TRP A 76 -0.66 3.55 10.98
CA TRP A 76 -2.02 4.00 11.29
C TRP A 76 -3.13 3.28 10.46
N GLN A 77 -2.79 2.65 9.35
CA GLN A 77 -3.70 1.84 8.54
C GLN A 77 -3.89 0.42 9.11
N SER A 78 -3.22 0.08 10.20
CA SER A 78 -3.26 -1.23 10.86
C SER A 78 -2.90 -2.41 9.94
N PRO A 79 -1.74 -2.39 9.25
CA PRO A 79 -1.35 -3.45 8.33
C PRO A 79 -1.31 -4.83 8.97
N ALA A 80 -0.93 -4.93 10.25
CA ALA A 80 -0.91 -6.19 10.98
C ALA A 80 -2.25 -6.95 10.92
N VAL A 81 -3.38 -6.23 10.90
CA VAL A 81 -4.71 -6.86 10.84
C VAL A 81 -4.98 -7.45 9.46
N TYR A 82 -4.92 -6.64 8.42
CA TYR A 82 -5.31 -7.10 7.09
C TYR A 82 -4.28 -8.05 6.46
N VAL A 83 -2.99 -7.90 6.76
CA VAL A 83 -1.96 -8.84 6.30
C VAL A 83 -2.14 -10.21 6.95
N HIS A 84 -2.43 -10.24 8.25
CA HIS A 84 -2.71 -11.49 8.94
C HIS A 84 -3.89 -12.24 8.32
N VAL A 85 -5.02 -11.54 8.14
CA VAL A 85 -6.21 -12.11 7.48
C VAL A 85 -5.90 -12.58 6.06
N MET A 86 -5.13 -11.78 5.28
CA MET A 86 -4.79 -12.15 3.91
C MET A 86 -3.95 -13.43 3.87
N VAL A 87 -2.96 -13.58 4.76
CA VAL A 87 -2.15 -14.80 4.86
C VAL A 87 -3.02 -16.01 5.22
N GLU A 88 -3.94 -15.87 6.18
CA GLU A 88 -4.85 -16.95 6.54
C GLU A 88 -5.77 -17.36 5.37
N GLU A 89 -6.32 -16.40 4.66
CA GLU A 89 -7.18 -16.68 3.48
C GLU A 89 -6.38 -17.33 2.34
N LEU A 90 -5.12 -16.92 2.12
CA LEU A 90 -4.22 -17.59 1.17
C LEU A 90 -3.91 -19.02 1.61
N ASN A 91 -3.61 -19.24 2.88
CA ASN A 91 -3.40 -20.58 3.42
C ASN A 91 -4.66 -21.45 3.24
N ALA A 92 -5.85 -20.90 3.47
CA ALA A 92 -7.11 -21.59 3.23
C ALA A 92 -7.34 -21.95 1.75
N CYS A 93 -6.77 -21.17 0.82
CA CYS A 93 -6.75 -21.47 -0.62
C CYS A 93 -5.67 -22.49 -1.01
N GLY A 94 -4.89 -23.01 -0.07
CA GLY A 94 -3.83 -24.00 -0.31
C GLY A 94 -2.48 -23.41 -0.69
N ILE A 95 -2.25 -22.12 -0.45
CA ILE A 95 -0.95 -21.46 -0.60
C ILE A 95 -0.21 -21.54 0.73
N PRO A 96 0.88 -22.33 0.87
CA PRO A 96 1.62 -22.42 2.11
C PRO A 96 2.45 -21.15 2.36
N ASP A 97 2.86 -20.92 3.61
CA ASP A 97 3.70 -19.78 4.01
C ASP A 97 4.99 -19.66 3.18
N SER A 98 5.56 -20.80 2.76
CA SER A 98 6.78 -20.84 1.93
C SER A 98 6.60 -20.24 0.52
N ASP A 99 5.38 -20.17 0.04
CA ASP A 99 5.02 -19.66 -1.28
C ASP A 99 4.46 -18.23 -1.21
N ILE A 100 4.45 -17.64 -0.01
CA ILE A 100 4.07 -16.24 0.21
C ILE A 100 5.34 -15.42 0.47
N LEU A 101 5.45 -14.30 -0.23
CA LEU A 101 6.47 -13.30 -0.03
C LEU A 101 5.80 -11.96 0.33
N ILE A 102 6.29 -11.29 1.34
CA ILE A 102 5.89 -9.91 1.64
C ILE A 102 6.99 -8.96 1.16
N VAL A 103 6.61 -7.96 0.38
CA VAL A 103 7.49 -6.86 0.00
C VAL A 103 6.88 -5.57 0.56
N THR A 104 7.65 -4.87 1.39
CA THR A 104 7.23 -3.58 1.92
C THR A 104 7.57 -2.49 0.91
N ALA A 105 6.58 -1.69 0.55
CA ALA A 105 6.67 -0.63 -0.44
C ALA A 105 7.28 0.64 0.19
N THR A 106 8.57 0.58 0.52
CA THR A 106 9.30 1.70 1.15
C THR A 106 9.51 2.90 0.23
N GLY A 107 9.44 2.68 -1.09
CA GLY A 107 9.69 3.73 -2.09
C GLY A 107 11.08 4.33 -1.95
N THR A 108 11.14 5.64 -1.73
CA THR A 108 12.40 6.37 -1.47
C THR A 108 12.74 6.47 0.02
N HIS A 109 11.91 5.92 0.89
CA HIS A 109 12.18 5.85 2.32
C HIS A 109 13.35 4.90 2.61
N ARG A 110 13.86 4.94 3.82
CA ARG A 110 14.86 3.99 4.30
C ARG A 110 14.23 2.61 4.55
N ALA A 111 15.05 1.59 4.57
CA ALA A 111 14.65 0.28 5.06
C ALA A 111 14.20 0.32 6.53
N HIS A 112 13.36 -0.62 6.93
CA HIS A 112 12.95 -0.77 8.32
C HIS A 112 14.13 -1.10 9.24
N MET A 113 14.06 -0.67 10.48
CA MET A 113 15.09 -0.88 11.49
C MET A 113 14.49 -1.48 12.77
N GLY A 114 15.29 -2.29 13.44
CA GLY A 114 14.90 -2.87 14.74
C GLY A 114 13.61 -3.68 14.66
N ASP A 115 12.58 -3.27 15.40
CA ASP A 115 11.29 -3.93 15.51
C ASP A 115 10.21 -3.38 14.55
N GLU A 116 10.56 -2.48 13.64
CA GLU A 116 9.59 -1.78 12.79
C GLU A 116 8.76 -2.73 11.91
N GLN A 117 9.39 -3.77 11.33
CA GLN A 117 8.64 -4.78 10.56
C GLN A 117 7.67 -5.56 11.46
N ALA A 118 8.09 -5.93 12.66
CA ALA A 118 7.24 -6.64 13.60
C ALA A 118 6.06 -5.76 14.09
N ARG A 119 6.29 -4.47 14.27
CA ARG A 119 5.21 -3.50 14.58
C ARG A 119 4.24 -3.33 13.42
N LEU A 120 4.76 -3.37 12.19
CA LEU A 120 3.96 -3.18 10.98
C LEU A 120 3.09 -4.41 10.66
N LEU A 121 3.66 -5.61 10.75
CA LEU A 121 3.07 -6.85 10.25
C LEU A 121 2.65 -7.82 11.34
N GLY A 122 3.14 -7.63 12.56
CA GLY A 122 3.05 -8.58 13.66
C GLY A 122 4.23 -9.54 13.70
N GLU A 123 4.67 -9.91 14.92
CA GLU A 123 5.79 -10.83 15.13
C GLU A 123 5.55 -12.21 14.52
N ASP A 124 4.30 -12.67 14.54
CA ASP A 124 3.95 -13.99 14.00
C ASP A 124 4.16 -14.04 12.48
N ILE A 125 3.69 -13.06 11.76
CA ILE A 125 3.88 -12.96 10.31
C ILE A 125 5.36 -12.88 9.96
N CYS A 126 6.14 -12.04 10.67
CA CYS A 126 7.58 -11.91 10.42
C CYS A 126 8.37 -13.20 10.68
N ARG A 127 7.87 -14.09 11.56
CA ARG A 127 8.50 -15.41 11.79
C ARG A 127 8.15 -16.43 10.71
N ARG A 128 6.93 -16.36 10.17
CA ARG A 128 6.37 -17.36 9.25
C ARG A 128 6.69 -17.06 7.80
N ILE A 129 6.63 -15.78 7.44
CA ILE A 129 6.69 -15.32 6.05
C ILE A 129 7.99 -14.55 5.83
N ARG A 130 8.60 -14.76 4.68
CA ARG A 130 9.74 -13.94 4.26
C ARG A 130 9.29 -12.52 3.95
N VAL A 131 9.92 -11.54 4.62
CA VAL A 131 9.67 -10.10 4.40
C VAL A 131 10.91 -9.46 3.79
N ILE A 132 10.72 -8.65 2.77
CA ILE A 132 11.79 -7.89 2.08
C ILE A 132 11.36 -6.42 2.02
N ASP A 133 12.25 -5.52 2.42
CA ASP A 133 12.08 -4.10 2.15
C ASP A 133 12.48 -3.83 0.69
N HIS A 134 11.63 -3.10 -0.02
CA HIS A 134 12.00 -2.58 -1.33
C HIS A 134 13.11 -1.52 -1.18
N ASP A 135 14.10 -1.56 -2.05
CA ASP A 135 15.10 -0.50 -2.20
C ASP A 135 15.12 -0.03 -3.66
N CYS A 136 14.60 1.17 -3.90
CA CYS A 136 14.56 1.77 -5.22
C CYS A 136 15.95 2.09 -5.79
N ARG A 137 17.01 2.03 -4.97
CA ARG A 137 18.41 2.26 -5.38
C ARG A 137 19.16 0.98 -5.71
N ASP A 138 18.60 -0.16 -5.35
CA ASP A 138 19.16 -1.48 -5.64
C ASP A 138 18.83 -1.91 -7.08
N THR A 139 19.56 -1.38 -8.04
CA THR A 139 19.33 -1.65 -9.46
C THR A 139 19.52 -3.11 -9.84
N ALA A 140 20.20 -3.92 -9.02
CA ALA A 140 20.34 -5.36 -9.25
C ALA A 140 19.03 -6.12 -9.03
N HIS A 141 18.12 -5.55 -8.22
CA HIS A 141 16.82 -6.13 -7.92
C HIS A 141 15.66 -5.33 -8.50
N LEU A 142 15.91 -4.59 -9.58
CA LEU A 142 14.88 -3.93 -10.38
C LEU A 142 14.80 -4.54 -11.78
N VAL A 143 13.58 -4.72 -12.27
CA VAL A 143 13.30 -5.22 -13.62
C VAL A 143 12.56 -4.14 -14.40
N HIS A 144 13.10 -3.77 -15.56
CA HIS A 144 12.42 -2.88 -16.49
C HIS A 144 11.26 -3.64 -17.16
N VAL A 145 10.04 -3.14 -16.97
CA VAL A 145 8.82 -3.78 -17.51
C VAL A 145 8.26 -3.06 -18.73
N GLY A 146 8.80 -1.90 -19.08
CA GLY A 146 8.43 -1.13 -20.25
C GLY A 146 8.44 0.37 -19.99
N ASP A 147 8.03 1.12 -21.00
CA ASP A 147 7.91 2.57 -20.92
C ASP A 147 6.44 2.99 -21.06
N THR A 148 6.05 4.04 -20.35
CA THR A 148 4.72 4.62 -20.53
C THR A 148 4.59 5.26 -21.91
N SER A 149 3.38 5.59 -22.32
CA SER A 149 3.15 6.33 -23.59
C SER A 149 3.85 7.69 -23.66
N ARG A 150 4.36 8.19 -22.53
CA ARG A 150 5.13 9.45 -22.43
C ARG A 150 6.65 9.22 -22.34
N GLY A 151 7.10 7.98 -22.49
CA GLY A 151 8.52 7.62 -22.44
C GLY A 151 9.10 7.55 -21.02
N THR A 152 8.25 7.42 -19.99
CA THR A 152 8.72 7.20 -18.62
C THR A 152 9.04 5.71 -18.43
N PRO A 153 10.29 5.33 -18.12
CA PRO A 153 10.63 3.93 -17.87
C PRO A 153 10.01 3.44 -16.56
N VAL A 154 9.47 2.23 -16.59
CA VAL A 154 8.82 1.59 -15.44
C VAL A 154 9.67 0.41 -14.98
N TRP A 155 10.07 0.46 -13.71
CA TRP A 155 10.90 -0.56 -13.09
C TRP A 155 10.17 -1.15 -11.88
N PHE A 156 10.20 -2.47 -11.75
CA PHE A 156 9.59 -3.19 -10.63
C PHE A 156 10.61 -3.96 -9.81
N ASN A 157 10.27 -4.20 -8.56
CA ASN A 157 11.02 -5.10 -7.69
C ASN A 157 11.07 -6.51 -8.28
N SER A 158 12.27 -7.06 -8.48
CA SER A 158 12.46 -8.36 -9.13
C SER A 158 11.92 -9.53 -8.31
N TYR A 159 11.92 -9.41 -6.97
CA TYR A 159 11.37 -10.47 -6.11
C TYR A 159 9.85 -10.54 -6.25
N ALA A 160 9.18 -9.39 -6.33
CA ALA A 160 7.74 -9.34 -6.56
C ALA A 160 7.39 -9.88 -7.96
N MET A 161 8.17 -9.50 -8.98
CA MET A 161 7.98 -9.96 -10.36
C MET A 161 8.28 -11.44 -10.58
N ALA A 162 9.00 -12.09 -9.66
CA ALA A 162 9.25 -13.53 -9.70
C ALA A 162 8.10 -14.36 -9.10
N CYS A 163 7.06 -13.72 -8.57
CA CYS A 163 5.85 -14.38 -8.10
C CYS A 163 4.82 -14.49 -9.22
N ASP A 164 3.96 -15.51 -9.13
CA ASP A 164 2.90 -15.74 -10.11
C ASP A 164 1.78 -14.71 -10.01
N LYS A 165 1.55 -14.20 -8.78
CA LYS A 165 0.57 -13.15 -8.53
C LYS A 165 1.07 -12.15 -7.50
N ILE A 166 0.63 -10.92 -7.66
CA ILE A 166 0.92 -9.82 -6.73
C ILE A 166 -0.40 -9.28 -6.21
N ILE A 167 -0.53 -9.24 -4.91
CA ILE A 167 -1.68 -8.65 -4.20
C ILE A 167 -1.20 -7.38 -3.51
N ILE A 168 -1.84 -6.28 -3.81
CA ILE A 168 -1.52 -4.98 -3.22
C ILE A 168 -2.46 -4.74 -2.06
N THR A 169 -1.90 -4.46 -0.89
CA THR A 169 -2.65 -4.20 0.34
C THR A 169 -2.32 -2.82 0.87
N CYS A 170 -3.26 -1.89 0.83
CA CYS A 170 -3.05 -0.53 1.35
C CYS A 170 -4.36 0.20 1.58
N GLY A 171 -4.29 1.32 2.31
CA GLY A 171 -5.37 2.29 2.35
C GLY A 171 -5.30 3.20 1.13
N VAL A 172 -6.43 3.39 0.47
CA VAL A 172 -6.55 4.39 -0.60
C VAL A 172 -6.87 5.74 0.02
N VAL A 173 -6.01 6.72 -0.23
CA VAL A 173 -6.15 8.09 0.28
C VAL A 173 -6.04 9.10 -0.85
N TYR A 174 -6.56 10.31 -0.62
CA TYR A 174 -6.34 11.41 -1.57
C TYR A 174 -4.87 11.80 -1.58
N HIS A 175 -4.34 11.98 -2.78
CA HIS A 175 -2.96 12.41 -2.98
C HIS A 175 -2.92 13.66 -3.84
N PHE A 176 -2.20 14.70 -3.37
CA PHE A 176 -2.17 16.03 -4.00
C PHE A 176 -1.52 16.04 -5.40
N LEU A 177 -0.70 15.05 -5.73
CA LEU A 177 -0.08 14.90 -7.04
C LEU A 177 -0.79 13.84 -7.90
N ALA A 178 -1.25 12.75 -7.31
CA ALA A 178 -1.76 11.58 -8.01
C ALA A 178 -3.28 11.49 -8.05
N GLY A 179 -3.99 12.40 -7.38
CA GLY A 179 -5.42 12.30 -7.15
C GLY A 179 -5.75 11.30 -6.05
N PHE A 180 -5.37 10.04 -6.21
CA PHE A 180 -5.45 9.00 -5.19
C PHE A 180 -4.09 8.34 -5.03
N GLY A 181 -3.70 8.02 -3.81
CA GLY A 181 -2.49 7.30 -3.45
C GLY A 181 -2.79 5.90 -2.93
N GLY A 182 -1.77 5.08 -2.96
CA GLY A 182 -1.71 3.72 -2.43
C GLY A 182 -0.30 3.19 -2.65
N ASP A 183 0.05 2.03 -2.11
CA ASP A 183 1.43 1.51 -2.07
C ASP A 183 2.15 1.47 -3.42
N LEU A 184 1.43 1.16 -4.48
CA LEU A 184 2.02 1.08 -5.80
C LEU A 184 2.47 2.45 -6.31
N PHE A 185 1.80 3.51 -5.90
CA PHE A 185 2.01 4.86 -6.39
C PHE A 185 2.84 5.72 -5.44
N GLU A 186 2.50 5.74 -4.16
CA GLU A 186 3.15 6.62 -3.17
C GLU A 186 4.57 6.20 -2.86
N HIS A 187 4.86 4.91 -2.88
CA HIS A 187 6.10 4.37 -2.35
C HIS A 187 6.98 3.71 -3.40
N GLY A 188 6.61 3.86 -4.69
CA GLY A 188 7.56 3.61 -5.77
C GLY A 188 8.27 2.27 -5.72
N THR A 189 7.51 1.18 -5.65
CA THR A 189 8.03 -0.08 -6.19
C THR A 189 8.39 0.09 -7.67
N LEU A 190 8.14 1.30 -8.20
CA LEU A 190 8.18 1.67 -9.61
C LEU A 190 9.29 2.62 -10.00
N THR A 191 10.17 3.10 -9.12
CA THR A 191 11.16 4.09 -9.57
C THR A 191 12.57 3.71 -9.19
N SER A 192 13.46 3.81 -10.15
CA SER A 192 14.88 3.98 -9.91
C SER A 192 15.14 5.40 -9.40
N ASP A 193 16.11 5.49 -8.58
CA ASP A 193 16.66 6.54 -7.72
C ASP A 193 16.71 7.98 -8.20
N ASN A 194 16.68 8.24 -9.48
CA ASN A 194 16.97 9.57 -10.00
C ASN A 194 15.80 10.23 -10.70
N ASN A 195 14.64 9.58 -10.68
CA ASN A 195 13.44 10.12 -11.26
C ASN A 195 12.33 10.07 -10.23
N PRO A 196 12.37 10.91 -9.20
CA PRO A 196 11.20 11.04 -8.34
C PRO A 196 10.04 11.38 -9.24
N LEU A 197 8.92 10.69 -9.06
CA LEU A 197 7.62 11.02 -9.68
C LEU A 197 7.29 12.52 -9.56
N VAL A 198 7.96 13.23 -8.68
CA VAL A 198 7.94 14.69 -8.47
C VAL A 198 8.35 15.50 -9.70
N GLY A 199 9.00 14.94 -10.69
CA GLY A 199 9.37 15.62 -11.94
C GLY A 199 8.48 15.29 -13.14
N ILE A 200 7.52 14.40 -13.00
CA ILE A 200 6.59 14.06 -14.08
C ILE A 200 5.50 15.12 -14.10
N PRO A 201 5.28 15.82 -15.23
CA PRO A 201 4.13 16.71 -15.33
C PRO A 201 2.85 15.86 -15.14
N LEU A 202 2.21 16.11 -14.02
CA LEU A 202 1.02 15.41 -13.57
C LEU A 202 -0.16 15.83 -14.42
N THR A 203 -0.32 15.15 -15.51
CA THR A 203 -1.59 15.11 -16.22
C THR A 203 -2.28 13.82 -15.84
N ASP A 204 -3.59 13.81 -15.77
CA ASP A 204 -4.43 12.65 -15.48
C ASP A 204 -4.00 11.40 -16.28
N ASP A 205 -3.53 11.60 -17.50
CA ASP A 205 -3.00 10.55 -18.36
C ASP A 205 -1.72 9.89 -17.84
N CYS A 206 -0.88 10.59 -17.09
CA CYS A 206 0.37 10.03 -16.58
C CYS A 206 0.11 9.05 -15.44
N CYS A 207 -0.78 9.42 -14.53
CA CYS A 207 -1.21 8.56 -13.42
C CYS A 207 -1.98 7.34 -13.93
N LEU A 208 -2.92 7.54 -14.85
CA LEU A 208 -3.68 6.48 -15.51
C LEU A 208 -2.78 5.51 -16.28
N ASN A 209 -1.71 5.98 -16.93
CA ASN A 209 -0.80 5.13 -17.68
C ASN A 209 0.10 4.28 -16.78
N ILE A 210 0.55 4.80 -15.63
CA ILE A 210 1.29 4.01 -14.64
C ILE A 210 0.37 2.96 -14.01
N TYR A 211 -0.85 3.31 -13.63
CA TYR A 211 -1.85 2.38 -13.15
C TYR A 211 -2.24 1.35 -14.22
N ALA A 212 -2.46 1.78 -15.46
CA ALA A 212 -2.81 0.88 -16.54
C ALA A 212 -1.66 -0.05 -16.93
N ALA A 213 -0.41 0.40 -16.87
CA ALA A 213 0.75 -0.46 -17.10
C ALA A 213 0.89 -1.48 -15.96
N ALA A 214 0.74 -1.06 -14.71
CA ALA A 214 0.74 -1.95 -13.56
C ALA A 214 -0.39 -2.99 -13.68
N ILE A 215 -1.63 -2.55 -13.86
CA ILE A 215 -2.80 -3.43 -13.99
C ILE A 215 -2.67 -4.39 -15.17
N ARG A 216 -2.18 -3.94 -16.32
CA ARG A 216 -1.98 -4.81 -17.50
C ARG A 216 -0.87 -5.83 -17.32
N THR A 217 0.09 -5.56 -16.44
CA THR A 217 1.18 -6.51 -16.14
C THR A 217 0.71 -7.57 -15.14
N PHE A 218 -0.35 -7.28 -14.37
CA PHE A 218 -0.88 -8.15 -13.32
C PHE A 218 -2.20 -8.86 -13.69
N LEU A 219 -2.80 -8.55 -14.82
CA LEU A 219 -3.94 -9.26 -15.41
C LEU A 219 -3.50 -10.16 -16.56
#